data_46748f6ccbf9b848d80445eb218104d6
#
_entry.id   46748f6ccbf9b848d80445eb218104d6
#
_cell.length_a   1.000
_cell.length_b   1.000
_cell.length_c   1.000
_cell.angle_alpha   90.00
_cell.angle_beta   90.00
_cell.angle_gamma   90.00
#
_symmetry.space_group_name_H-M   'P 1'
#
loop_
_entity.id
_entity.type
_entity.pdbx_description
1 polymer ?
#
loop_
_entity_poly.entity_id
_entity_poly.type
_entity_poly.pdbx_seq_one_letter_code
_entity_poly.pdbx_strand_id
1 'polypeptide(L)'
;MFENSNILVTGGTGSFGHAFVPKTLEKYNPKKIIIFSRDEMKQWEMAKLYRGDPRIRFFIGDVRDRERLYRAFRNVDYVVHAAATKIVPTAEYNPFECVKTNINGAMNVIDAAVDCRVKRVVALSTDKASSPINLYGATKLASDKLFVASNSYGGEHGTRYAVVRYGNVMGSRGSVIPFFMSIKDKGEFPITDARMTRFMISLDDGVKLVWHAFEDMEGGEIY
;
A
#
# COMPACT_ATOMS: atom_id res chain seq x y z
N MET A 1 -15.63 12.20 -1.71
CA MET A 1 -15.42 10.98 -0.91
C MET A 1 -14.64 11.25 0.37
N PHE A 2 -13.41 11.75 0.34
CA PHE A 2 -12.55 11.91 1.52
C PHE A 2 -12.69 13.24 2.29
N GLU A 3 -13.57 14.12 1.86
CA GLU A 3 -13.78 15.40 2.53
C GLU A 3 -14.12 15.20 4.02
N ASN A 4 -13.48 15.95 4.90
CA ASN A 4 -13.65 15.88 6.36
C ASN A 4 -13.37 14.50 6.99
N SER A 5 -12.75 13.56 6.29
CA SER A 5 -12.46 12.21 6.75
C SER A 5 -11.02 12.02 7.23
N ASN A 6 -10.80 10.98 8.02
CA ASN A 6 -9.48 10.53 8.44
C ASN A 6 -9.05 9.33 7.59
N ILE A 7 -7.92 9.47 6.91
CA ILE A 7 -7.34 8.43 6.05
C ILE A 7 -6.05 7.92 6.68
N LEU A 8 -5.83 6.61 6.71
CA LEU A 8 -4.56 6.02 7.12
C LEU A 8 -3.91 5.31 5.94
N VAL A 9 -2.60 5.55 5.76
CA VAL A 9 -1.81 4.90 4.71
C VAL A 9 -0.70 4.09 5.37
N THR A 10 -0.81 2.77 5.36
CA THR A 10 0.30 1.90 5.80
C THR A 10 1.39 1.87 4.72
N GLY A 11 2.65 1.84 5.13
CA GLY A 11 3.75 1.99 4.17
C GLY A 11 3.79 3.38 3.49
N GLY A 12 3.17 4.38 4.11
CA GLY A 12 2.93 5.70 3.53
C GLY A 12 4.19 6.52 3.22
N THR A 13 5.36 6.12 3.69
CA THR A 13 6.66 6.72 3.31
C THR A 13 7.28 6.08 2.05
N GLY A 14 6.57 5.16 1.40
CA GLY A 14 6.97 4.57 0.11
C GLY A 14 6.62 5.46 -1.08
N SER A 15 7.02 5.04 -2.29
CA SER A 15 6.76 5.80 -3.53
C SER A 15 5.27 6.10 -3.74
N PHE A 16 4.38 5.13 -3.42
CA PHE A 16 2.94 5.34 -3.51
C PHE A 16 2.47 6.45 -2.56
N GLY A 17 2.86 6.40 -1.29
CA GLY A 17 2.44 7.41 -0.31
C GLY A 17 2.94 8.82 -0.66
N HIS A 18 4.17 8.94 -1.19
CA HIS A 18 4.69 10.22 -1.70
C HIS A 18 3.87 10.80 -2.85
N ALA A 19 3.23 9.96 -3.67
CA ALA A 19 2.33 10.41 -4.73
C ALA A 19 0.89 10.61 -4.23
N PHE A 20 0.37 9.68 -3.42
CA PHE A 20 -1.02 9.68 -2.95
C PHE A 20 -1.32 10.84 -2.00
N VAL A 21 -0.44 11.09 -1.03
CA VAL A 21 -0.70 12.05 0.06
C VAL A 21 -0.91 13.47 -0.47
N PRO A 22 0.04 14.10 -1.23
CA PRO A 22 -0.15 15.48 -1.69
C PRO A 22 -1.35 15.62 -2.62
N LYS A 23 -1.54 14.68 -3.55
CA LYS A 23 -2.66 14.70 -4.49
C LYS A 23 -4.02 14.56 -3.81
N THR A 24 -4.08 13.74 -2.74
CA THR A 24 -5.31 13.55 -1.97
C THR A 24 -5.63 14.78 -1.11
N LEU A 25 -4.61 15.43 -0.53
CA LEU A 25 -4.76 16.69 0.18
C LEU A 25 -5.32 17.80 -0.71
N GLU A 26 -4.83 17.88 -1.94
CA GLU A 26 -5.23 18.87 -2.92
C GLU A 26 -6.66 18.63 -3.43
N LYS A 27 -6.94 17.37 -3.85
CA LYS A 27 -8.20 17.04 -4.52
C LYS A 27 -9.40 16.95 -3.56
N TYR A 28 -9.21 16.40 -2.36
CA TYR A 28 -10.34 16.01 -1.49
C TYR A 28 -10.40 16.73 -0.15
N ASN A 29 -9.38 17.48 0.21
CA ASN A 29 -9.30 18.21 1.49
C ASN A 29 -9.74 17.37 2.72
N PRO A 30 -9.09 16.20 3.00
CA PRO A 30 -9.44 15.37 4.13
C PRO A 30 -9.14 16.10 5.46
N LYS A 31 -9.83 15.68 6.53
CA LYS A 31 -9.57 16.17 7.89
C LYS A 31 -8.15 15.79 8.34
N LYS A 32 -7.73 14.55 8.04
CA LYS A 32 -6.39 14.06 8.40
C LYS A 32 -5.92 12.93 7.48
N ILE A 33 -4.64 12.93 7.14
CA ILE A 33 -3.96 11.77 6.57
C ILE A 33 -2.89 11.30 7.56
N ILE A 34 -3.00 10.04 7.99
CA ILE A 34 -2.09 9.39 8.92
C ILE A 34 -1.12 8.52 8.10
N ILE A 35 0.15 8.87 8.14
CA ILE A 35 1.24 8.16 7.47
C ILE A 35 1.83 7.15 8.47
N PHE A 36 1.49 5.87 8.28
CA PHE A 36 1.94 4.78 9.14
C PHE A 36 3.08 4.02 8.47
N SER A 37 4.26 4.02 9.08
CA SER A 37 5.43 3.28 8.59
C SER A 37 6.44 3.01 9.70
N ARG A 38 7.34 2.04 9.47
CA ARG A 38 8.37 1.62 10.42
C ARG A 38 9.56 2.56 10.49
N ASP A 39 9.88 3.20 9.36
CA ASP A 39 11.12 3.91 9.14
C ASP A 39 10.99 5.36 9.60
N GLU A 40 11.59 5.65 10.75
CA GLU A 40 11.64 6.97 11.37
C GLU A 40 12.29 8.01 10.46
N MET A 41 13.41 7.66 9.82
CA MET A 41 14.15 8.60 8.96
C MET A 41 13.33 9.01 7.76
N LYS A 42 12.65 8.06 7.09
CA LYS A 42 11.76 8.38 5.98
C LYS A 42 10.57 9.23 6.41
N GLN A 43 10.04 9.01 7.62
CA GLN A 43 8.99 9.87 8.16
C GLN A 43 9.50 11.27 8.39
N TRP A 44 10.66 11.43 8.99
CA TRP A 44 11.29 12.72 9.24
C TRP A 44 11.59 13.49 7.93
N GLU A 45 12.15 12.81 6.92
CA GLU A 45 12.36 13.38 5.60
C GLU A 45 11.04 13.84 4.95
N MET A 46 10.03 12.98 4.99
CA MET A 46 8.72 13.29 4.43
C MET A 46 8.02 14.44 5.17
N ALA A 47 8.20 14.55 6.48
CA ALA A 47 7.61 15.62 7.29
C ALA A 47 8.07 17.00 6.86
N LYS A 48 9.31 17.13 6.38
CA LYS A 48 9.83 18.41 5.86
C LYS A 48 9.03 18.94 4.66
N LEU A 49 8.40 18.06 3.88
CA LEU A 49 7.61 18.43 2.71
C LEU A 49 6.29 19.12 3.09
N TYR A 50 5.77 18.84 4.27
CA TYR A 50 4.45 19.33 4.71
C TYR A 50 4.52 20.50 5.70
N ARG A 51 5.70 20.88 6.20
CA ARG A 51 5.98 22.08 7.03
C ARG A 51 4.91 22.38 8.10
N GLY A 52 4.44 21.34 8.81
CA GLY A 52 3.45 21.52 9.88
C GLY A 52 2.00 21.59 9.42
N ASP A 53 1.66 21.16 8.21
CA ASP A 53 0.25 21.01 7.79
C ASP A 53 -0.51 20.18 8.84
N PRO A 54 -1.50 20.76 9.55
CA PRO A 54 -2.21 20.08 10.65
C PRO A 54 -3.00 18.86 10.19
N ARG A 55 -3.22 18.71 8.89
CA ARG A 55 -3.90 17.55 8.29
C ARG A 55 -3.00 16.33 8.20
N ILE A 56 -1.69 16.47 8.35
CA ILE A 56 -0.73 15.36 8.27
C ILE A 56 -0.33 14.89 9.67
N ARG A 57 -0.37 13.58 9.87
CA ARG A 57 0.11 12.93 11.07
C ARG A 57 1.05 11.79 10.71
N PHE A 58 2.27 11.82 11.23
CA PHE A 58 3.21 10.72 11.15
C PHE A 58 3.04 9.80 12.36
N PHE A 59 2.97 8.49 12.09
CA PHE A 59 2.75 7.49 13.10
C PHE A 59 3.73 6.31 12.89
N ILE A 60 4.78 6.22 13.71
CA ILE A 60 5.75 5.14 13.63
C ILE A 60 5.09 3.85 14.11
N GLY A 61 5.16 2.81 13.28
CA GLY A 61 4.65 1.48 13.61
C GLY A 61 4.87 0.47 12.48
N ASP A 62 4.77 -0.79 12.84
CA ASP A 62 4.87 -1.95 11.95
C ASP A 62 3.50 -2.62 11.80
N VAL A 63 3.13 -3.04 10.60
CA VAL A 63 1.87 -3.78 10.37
C VAL A 63 1.86 -5.15 11.05
N ARG A 64 3.02 -5.65 11.46
CA ARG A 64 3.16 -6.87 12.27
C ARG A 64 2.81 -6.66 13.74
N ASP A 65 2.80 -5.42 14.20
CA ASP A 65 2.42 -5.04 15.57
C ASP A 65 0.91 -4.73 15.61
N ARG A 66 0.16 -5.72 16.08
CA ARG A 66 -1.31 -5.66 16.17
C ARG A 66 -1.77 -4.53 17.09
N GLU A 67 -1.18 -4.42 18.28
CA GLU A 67 -1.60 -3.39 19.26
C GLU A 67 -1.33 -1.97 18.75
N ARG A 68 -0.22 -1.80 18.04
CA ARG A 68 0.14 -0.51 17.44
C ARG A 68 -0.84 -0.11 16.35
N LEU A 69 -1.30 -1.07 15.53
CA LEU A 69 -2.34 -0.83 14.51
C LEU A 69 -3.66 -0.39 15.16
N TYR A 70 -4.13 -1.05 16.21
CA TYR A 70 -5.36 -0.64 16.91
C TYR A 70 -5.30 0.81 17.41
N ARG A 71 -4.15 1.27 17.90
CA ARG A 71 -3.97 2.67 18.29
C ARG A 71 -3.98 3.62 17.11
N ALA A 72 -3.40 3.20 15.97
CA ALA A 72 -3.32 4.02 14.77
C ALA A 72 -4.68 4.13 14.07
N PHE A 73 -5.54 3.10 14.15
CA PHE A 73 -6.82 3.01 13.47
C PHE A 73 -7.97 3.72 14.19
N ARG A 74 -7.76 4.23 15.40
CA ARG A 74 -8.80 4.98 16.15
C ARG A 74 -9.29 6.18 15.35
N ASN A 75 -10.60 6.23 15.12
CA ASN A 75 -11.28 7.28 14.35
C ASN A 75 -10.80 7.41 12.89
N VAL A 76 -10.30 6.33 12.29
CA VAL A 76 -9.96 6.26 10.88
C VAL A 76 -11.19 5.86 10.07
N ASP A 77 -11.49 6.59 9.01
CA ASP A 77 -12.60 6.31 8.11
C ASP A 77 -12.17 5.41 6.94
N TYR A 78 -10.98 5.65 6.39
CA TYR A 78 -10.45 4.98 5.19
C TYR A 78 -9.01 4.52 5.39
N VAL A 79 -8.69 3.34 4.87
CA VAL A 79 -7.34 2.78 4.94
C VAL A 79 -6.83 2.40 3.56
N VAL A 80 -5.64 2.89 3.20
CA VAL A 80 -4.86 2.37 2.07
C VAL A 80 -3.76 1.47 2.64
N HIS A 81 -3.85 0.17 2.38
CA HIS A 81 -2.82 -0.78 2.82
C HIS A 81 -1.75 -0.94 1.74
N ALA A 82 -0.65 -0.17 1.86
CA ALA A 82 0.48 -0.19 0.92
C ALA A 82 1.77 -0.78 1.51
N ALA A 83 1.76 -1.20 2.78
CA ALA A 83 2.91 -1.83 3.41
C ALA A 83 3.10 -3.26 2.90
N ALA A 84 4.28 -3.56 2.35
CA ALA A 84 4.64 -4.90 1.89
C ALA A 84 6.15 -5.08 1.79
N THR A 85 6.61 -6.33 1.88
CA THR A 85 7.90 -6.77 1.36
C THR A 85 7.70 -7.12 -0.12
N LYS A 86 8.39 -6.41 -1.04
CA LYS A 86 8.09 -6.48 -2.48
C LYS A 86 9.28 -6.86 -3.38
N ILE A 87 10.48 -6.88 -2.84
CA ILE A 87 11.70 -7.21 -3.60
C ILE A 87 11.81 -8.73 -3.68
N VAL A 88 11.62 -9.30 -4.88
CA VAL A 88 11.51 -10.75 -5.08
C VAL A 88 12.72 -11.52 -4.51
N PRO A 89 13.99 -11.21 -4.88
CA PRO A 89 15.13 -11.93 -4.31
C PRO A 89 15.22 -11.84 -2.79
N THR A 90 14.88 -10.66 -2.21
CA THR A 90 14.88 -10.47 -0.76
C THR A 90 13.79 -11.29 -0.09
N ALA A 91 12.62 -11.41 -0.70
CA ALA A 91 11.50 -12.23 -0.20
C ALA A 91 11.87 -13.72 -0.20
N GLU A 92 12.49 -14.21 -1.28
CA GLU A 92 12.95 -15.61 -1.37
C GLU A 92 14.01 -15.93 -0.30
N TYR A 93 14.94 -15.01 -0.06
CA TYR A 93 15.99 -15.18 0.94
C TYR A 93 15.49 -15.03 2.39
N ASN A 94 14.42 -14.25 2.61
CA ASN A 94 13.82 -14.00 3.93
C ASN A 94 12.33 -14.36 3.95
N PRO A 95 11.98 -15.65 3.75
CA PRO A 95 10.58 -16.06 3.54
C PRO A 95 9.69 -15.76 4.75
N PHE A 96 10.17 -16.00 5.98
CA PHE A 96 9.41 -15.73 7.20
C PHE A 96 9.05 -14.24 7.33
N GLU A 97 9.99 -13.34 7.06
CA GLU A 97 9.75 -11.91 7.14
C GLU A 97 8.78 -11.42 6.05
N CYS A 98 8.84 -12.04 4.86
CA CYS A 98 7.89 -11.80 3.79
C CYS A 98 6.46 -12.22 4.21
N VAL A 99 6.30 -13.44 4.73
CA VAL A 99 5.02 -13.96 5.23
C VAL A 99 4.47 -13.10 6.37
N LYS A 100 5.30 -12.79 7.38
CA LYS A 100 4.88 -11.95 8.51
C LYS A 100 4.41 -10.57 8.06
N THR A 101 5.08 -9.96 7.08
CA THR A 101 4.70 -8.63 6.62
C THR A 101 3.47 -8.68 5.72
N ASN A 102 3.47 -9.56 4.70
CA ASN A 102 2.46 -9.54 3.65
C ASN A 102 1.17 -10.30 4.03
N ILE A 103 1.27 -11.33 4.87
CA ILE A 103 0.13 -12.15 5.29
C ILE A 103 -0.32 -11.77 6.70
N ASN A 104 0.54 -11.93 7.73
CA ASN A 104 0.14 -11.60 9.09
C ASN A 104 -0.14 -10.10 9.24
N GLY A 105 0.65 -9.24 8.56
CA GLY A 105 0.38 -7.81 8.50
C GLY A 105 -0.99 -7.48 7.88
N ALA A 106 -1.39 -8.19 6.82
CA ALA A 106 -2.73 -8.05 6.23
C ALA A 106 -3.83 -8.47 7.23
N MET A 107 -3.66 -9.60 7.92
CA MET A 107 -4.60 -10.07 8.95
C MET A 107 -4.76 -9.04 10.07
N ASN A 108 -3.65 -8.50 10.59
CA ASN A 108 -3.68 -7.47 11.62
C ASN A 108 -4.39 -6.18 11.17
N VAL A 109 -4.21 -5.79 9.90
CA VAL A 109 -4.91 -4.63 9.31
C VAL A 109 -6.40 -4.89 9.20
N ILE A 110 -6.81 -6.09 8.82
CA ILE A 110 -8.20 -6.50 8.72
C ILE A 110 -8.85 -6.46 10.12
N ASP A 111 -8.24 -7.12 11.12
CA ASP A 111 -8.74 -7.13 12.50
C ASP A 111 -8.91 -5.71 13.05
N ALA A 112 -7.87 -4.88 12.92
CA ALA A 112 -7.92 -3.50 13.39
C ALA A 112 -8.99 -2.68 12.66
N ALA A 113 -9.21 -2.91 11.36
CA ALA A 113 -10.21 -2.21 10.57
C ALA A 113 -11.64 -2.58 11.01
N VAL A 114 -11.92 -3.86 11.23
CA VAL A 114 -13.21 -4.34 11.73
C VAL A 114 -13.51 -3.75 13.12
N ASP A 115 -12.57 -3.93 14.07
CA ASP A 115 -12.78 -3.55 15.45
C ASP A 115 -12.84 -2.01 15.65
N CYS A 116 -12.10 -1.25 14.83
CA CYS A 116 -12.15 0.22 14.84
C CYS A 116 -13.24 0.81 13.94
N ARG A 117 -14.06 -0.03 13.29
CA ARG A 117 -15.17 0.39 12.41
C ARG A 117 -14.74 1.27 11.26
N VAL A 118 -13.63 0.93 10.63
CA VAL A 118 -13.18 1.58 9.38
C VAL A 118 -14.23 1.35 8.30
N LYS A 119 -14.58 2.37 7.54
CA LYS A 119 -15.63 2.28 6.50
C LYS A 119 -15.18 1.45 5.30
N ARG A 120 -14.00 1.78 4.75
CA ARG A 120 -13.45 1.12 3.55
C ARG A 120 -11.96 0.94 3.66
N VAL A 121 -11.47 -0.20 3.19
CA VAL A 121 -10.04 -0.53 3.08
C VAL A 121 -9.74 -0.91 1.64
N VAL A 122 -8.75 -0.26 1.03
CA VAL A 122 -8.20 -0.65 -0.27
C VAL A 122 -6.78 -1.16 -0.06
N ALA A 123 -6.54 -2.42 -0.39
CA ALA A 123 -5.24 -3.06 -0.31
C ALA A 123 -4.52 -3.02 -1.66
N LEU A 124 -3.27 -2.54 -1.66
CA LEU A 124 -2.45 -2.52 -2.86
C LEU A 124 -1.85 -3.91 -3.10
N SER A 125 -1.99 -4.39 -4.32
CA SER A 125 -1.47 -5.68 -4.77
C SER A 125 -0.67 -5.55 -6.07
N THR A 126 -0.48 -6.62 -6.78
CA THR A 126 0.42 -6.72 -7.94
C THR A 126 -0.12 -7.69 -8.98
N ASP A 127 0.25 -7.49 -10.23
CA ASP A 127 0.08 -8.45 -11.33
C ASP A 127 0.69 -9.84 -11.01
N LYS A 128 1.75 -9.86 -10.19
CA LYS A 128 2.44 -11.09 -9.77
C LYS A 128 1.63 -11.96 -8.80
N ALA A 129 0.51 -11.45 -8.28
CA ALA A 129 -0.48 -12.23 -7.53
C ALA A 129 -1.39 -13.08 -8.44
N SER A 130 -1.38 -12.82 -9.74
CA SER A 130 -2.05 -13.65 -10.74
C SER A 130 -1.10 -14.75 -11.20
N SER A 131 -1.41 -16.00 -10.90
CA SER A 131 -0.56 -17.18 -11.20
C SER A 131 0.88 -17.01 -10.68
N PRO A 132 1.08 -16.90 -9.37
CA PRO A 132 2.38 -16.53 -8.80
C PRO A 132 3.45 -17.60 -9.02
N ILE A 133 4.63 -17.19 -9.46
CA ILE A 133 5.81 -18.04 -9.65
C ILE A 133 6.93 -17.78 -8.63
N ASN A 134 6.68 -16.90 -7.64
CA ASN A 134 7.60 -16.55 -6.58
C ASN A 134 6.87 -16.27 -5.27
N LEU A 135 7.61 -16.26 -4.16
CA LEU A 135 7.05 -16.06 -2.83
C LEU A 135 6.34 -14.71 -2.68
N TYR A 136 6.91 -13.64 -3.24
CA TYR A 136 6.26 -12.33 -3.20
C TYR A 136 4.85 -12.39 -3.81
N GLY A 137 4.72 -12.93 -5.02
CA GLY A 137 3.44 -13.10 -5.69
C GLY A 137 2.48 -14.00 -4.89
N ALA A 138 2.98 -15.13 -4.37
CA ALA A 138 2.19 -16.07 -3.56
C ALA A 138 1.66 -15.40 -2.27
N THR A 139 2.51 -14.64 -1.56
CA THR A 139 2.05 -13.92 -0.36
C THR A 139 1.06 -12.80 -0.67
N LYS A 140 1.19 -12.14 -1.82
CA LYS A 140 0.22 -11.13 -2.26
C LYS A 140 -1.10 -11.76 -2.68
N LEU A 141 -1.09 -12.92 -3.34
CA LEU A 141 -2.32 -13.69 -3.63
C LEU A 141 -3.03 -14.09 -2.34
N ALA A 142 -2.30 -14.60 -1.34
CA ALA A 142 -2.88 -14.93 -0.04
C ALA A 142 -3.50 -13.69 0.63
N SER A 143 -2.77 -12.56 0.65
CA SER A 143 -3.27 -11.28 1.16
C SER A 143 -4.54 -10.81 0.43
N ASP A 144 -4.59 -10.90 -0.91
CA ASP A 144 -5.77 -10.53 -1.71
C ASP A 144 -7.00 -11.36 -1.30
N LYS A 145 -6.81 -12.69 -1.13
CA LYS A 145 -7.88 -13.59 -0.68
C LYS A 145 -8.38 -13.24 0.73
N LEU A 146 -7.47 -12.89 1.64
CA LEU A 146 -7.84 -12.45 2.99
C LEU A 146 -8.71 -11.19 2.95
N PHE A 147 -8.30 -10.14 2.22
CA PHE A 147 -9.09 -8.92 2.12
C PHE A 147 -10.46 -9.16 1.47
N VAL A 148 -10.52 -9.92 0.38
CA VAL A 148 -11.79 -10.25 -0.30
C VAL A 148 -12.73 -11.01 0.64
N ALA A 149 -12.24 -12.06 1.33
CA ALA A 149 -13.03 -12.86 2.24
C ALA A 149 -13.52 -12.08 3.47
N SER A 150 -12.77 -11.07 3.90
CA SER A 150 -13.09 -10.28 5.11
C SER A 150 -14.34 -9.40 4.98
N ASN A 151 -14.89 -9.24 3.77
CA ASN A 151 -16.18 -8.59 3.59
C ASN A 151 -17.33 -9.32 4.30
N SER A 152 -17.17 -10.61 4.60
CA SER A 152 -18.16 -11.38 5.38
C SER A 152 -18.06 -11.17 6.89
N TYR A 153 -16.97 -10.55 7.41
CA TYR A 153 -16.75 -10.42 8.86
C TYR A 153 -17.52 -9.25 9.50
N GLY A 154 -17.83 -8.24 8.72
CA GLY A 154 -18.40 -6.98 9.25
C GLY A 154 -19.92 -6.91 9.34
N GLY A 155 -20.65 -7.94 8.93
CA GLY A 155 -22.12 -7.90 8.86
C GLY A 155 -22.64 -6.81 7.92
N GLU A 156 -23.91 -6.44 8.10
CA GLU A 156 -24.63 -5.53 7.19
C GLU A 156 -24.06 -4.09 7.12
N HIS A 157 -23.40 -3.64 8.19
CA HIS A 157 -22.79 -2.29 8.27
C HIS A 157 -21.27 -2.34 8.49
N GLY A 158 -20.63 -3.44 8.09
CA GLY A 158 -19.24 -3.68 8.34
C GLY A 158 -18.27 -2.93 7.43
N THR A 159 -16.98 -3.06 7.75
CA THR A 159 -15.89 -2.59 6.91
C THR A 159 -15.93 -3.26 5.54
N ARG A 160 -15.83 -2.48 4.46
CA ARG A 160 -15.72 -3.00 3.10
C ARG A 160 -14.27 -3.02 2.64
N TYR A 161 -13.91 -4.09 1.94
CA TYR A 161 -12.55 -4.33 1.47
C TYR A 161 -12.55 -4.53 -0.04
N ALA A 162 -11.60 -3.87 -0.72
CA ALA A 162 -11.26 -4.14 -2.11
C ALA A 162 -9.75 -4.21 -2.29
N VAL A 163 -9.32 -4.78 -3.40
CA VAL A 163 -7.92 -4.94 -3.78
C VAL A 163 -7.66 -4.21 -5.09
N VAL A 164 -6.53 -3.54 -5.19
CA VAL A 164 -6.04 -2.96 -6.44
C VAL A 164 -4.79 -3.70 -6.87
N ARG A 165 -4.84 -4.38 -8.01
CA ARG A 165 -3.69 -5.02 -8.67
C ARG A 165 -3.20 -4.14 -9.79
N TYR A 166 -1.92 -3.81 -9.80
CA TYR A 166 -1.27 -3.15 -10.92
C TYR A 166 0.12 -3.72 -11.17
N GLY A 167 0.63 -3.47 -12.39
CA GLY A 167 1.93 -3.96 -12.82
C GLY A 167 3.10 -3.18 -12.22
N ASN A 168 4.16 -3.06 -12.99
CA ASN A 168 5.36 -2.34 -12.57
C ASN A 168 5.10 -0.83 -12.55
N VAL A 169 5.27 -0.22 -11.38
CA VAL A 169 5.10 1.24 -11.23
C VAL A 169 6.38 1.93 -11.68
N MET A 170 6.27 2.75 -12.74
CA MET A 170 7.39 3.50 -13.31
C MET A 170 8.04 4.41 -12.27
N GLY A 171 9.38 4.38 -12.21
CA GLY A 171 10.14 5.23 -11.29
C GLY A 171 10.00 4.91 -9.80
N SER A 172 9.30 3.82 -9.42
CA SER A 172 9.20 3.43 -8.02
C SER A 172 10.55 3.00 -7.46
N ARG A 173 10.79 3.28 -6.16
CA ARG A 173 12.05 2.89 -5.49
C ARG A 173 12.32 1.39 -5.62
N GLY A 174 13.54 1.05 -6.03
CA GLY A 174 13.99 -0.34 -6.25
C GLY A 174 13.48 -0.97 -7.54
N SER A 175 12.89 -0.20 -8.46
CA SER A 175 12.49 -0.66 -9.79
C SER A 175 13.62 -0.47 -10.82
N VAL A 176 13.46 -1.08 -12.00
CA VAL A 176 14.47 -1.12 -13.06
C VAL A 176 14.88 0.26 -13.57
N ILE A 177 13.94 1.21 -13.69
CA ILE A 177 14.23 2.57 -14.19
C ILE A 177 15.21 3.32 -13.28
N PRO A 178 14.95 3.49 -11.96
CA PRO A 178 15.95 4.08 -11.06
C PRO A 178 17.29 3.33 -11.04
N PHE A 179 17.26 2.00 -11.15
CA PHE A 179 18.48 1.20 -11.23
C PHE A 179 19.27 1.54 -12.48
N PHE A 180 18.68 1.54 -13.68
CA PHE A 180 19.35 1.89 -14.92
C PHE A 180 19.86 3.35 -14.90
N MET A 181 19.08 4.28 -14.35
CA MET A 181 19.52 5.66 -14.19
C MET A 181 20.76 5.77 -13.31
N SER A 182 20.89 4.94 -12.27
CA SER A 182 22.05 4.94 -11.38
C SER A 182 23.34 4.40 -12.01
N ILE A 183 23.24 3.65 -13.11
CA ILE A 183 24.37 3.04 -13.81
C ILE A 183 24.55 3.58 -15.24
N LYS A 184 23.78 4.58 -15.66
CA LYS A 184 23.79 5.10 -17.04
C LYS A 184 25.18 5.50 -17.54
N ASP A 185 26.02 6.04 -16.64
CA ASP A 185 27.36 6.52 -16.99
C ASP A 185 28.37 5.38 -17.22
N LYS A 186 27.98 4.12 -16.91
CA LYS A 186 28.80 2.94 -17.22
C LYS A 186 28.72 2.49 -18.70
N GLY A 187 27.75 3.03 -19.45
CA GLY A 187 27.55 2.72 -20.87
C GLY A 187 26.93 1.35 -21.15
N GLU A 188 26.67 0.54 -20.12
CA GLU A 188 26.11 -0.82 -20.26
C GLU A 188 24.93 -1.01 -19.34
N PHE A 189 23.84 -1.62 -19.87
CA PHE A 189 22.67 -2.02 -19.09
C PHE A 189 22.53 -3.54 -19.06
N PRO A 190 22.42 -4.17 -17.86
CA PRO A 190 22.21 -5.60 -17.74
C PRO A 190 20.76 -5.96 -18.12
N ILE A 191 20.56 -6.46 -19.31
CA ILE A 191 19.27 -6.96 -19.79
C ILE A 191 19.22 -8.46 -19.59
N THR A 192 18.32 -8.91 -18.69
CA THR A 192 18.21 -10.34 -18.35
C THR A 192 17.74 -11.18 -19.54
N ASP A 193 16.71 -10.73 -20.23
CA ASP A 193 16.17 -11.37 -21.45
C ASP A 193 15.42 -10.31 -22.27
N ALA A 194 15.80 -10.11 -23.51
CA ALA A 194 15.20 -9.13 -24.42
C ALA A 194 13.72 -9.43 -24.78
N ARG A 195 13.27 -10.68 -24.56
CA ARG A 195 11.88 -11.09 -24.81
C ARG A 195 10.93 -10.76 -23.66
N MET A 196 11.45 -10.33 -22.49
CA MET A 196 10.62 -10.05 -21.33
C MET A 196 9.74 -8.83 -21.55
N THR A 197 8.45 -8.98 -21.25
CA THR A 197 7.46 -7.91 -21.26
C THR A 197 6.97 -7.59 -19.86
N ARG A 198 6.44 -6.38 -19.64
CA ARG A 198 5.87 -5.93 -18.37
C ARG A 198 4.67 -5.03 -18.60
N PHE A 199 3.67 -5.19 -17.76
CA PHE A 199 2.61 -4.17 -17.65
C PHE A 199 3.16 -3.00 -16.85
N MET A 200 3.11 -1.82 -17.41
CA MET A 200 3.63 -0.59 -16.80
C MET A 200 2.50 0.35 -16.45
N ILE A 201 2.60 1.01 -15.29
CA ILE A 201 1.66 2.04 -14.85
C ILE A 201 2.44 3.23 -14.25
N SER A 202 1.94 4.44 -14.42
CA SER A 202 2.48 5.60 -13.72
C SER A 202 2.04 5.62 -12.24
N LEU A 203 2.78 6.33 -11.38
CA LEU A 203 2.34 6.57 -10.00
C LEU A 203 1.01 7.31 -9.96
N ASP A 204 0.79 8.24 -10.86
CA ASP A 204 -0.43 9.03 -10.99
C ASP A 204 -1.65 8.16 -11.29
N ASP A 205 -1.52 7.26 -12.26
CA ASP A 205 -2.61 6.36 -12.62
C ASP A 205 -2.85 5.32 -11.52
N GLY A 206 -1.80 4.86 -10.83
CA GLY A 206 -1.95 4.02 -9.65
C GLY A 206 -2.73 4.71 -8.53
N VAL A 207 -2.50 6.01 -8.29
CA VAL A 207 -3.28 6.81 -7.33
C VAL A 207 -4.73 6.97 -7.77
N LYS A 208 -4.98 7.29 -9.05
CA LYS A 208 -6.34 7.41 -9.60
C LYS A 208 -7.12 6.11 -9.49
N LEU A 209 -6.47 4.96 -9.75
CA LEU A 209 -7.09 3.65 -9.62
C LEU A 209 -7.50 3.35 -8.17
N VAL A 210 -6.67 3.74 -7.18
CA VAL A 210 -7.02 3.61 -5.77
C VAL A 210 -8.20 4.51 -5.39
N TRP A 211 -8.25 5.75 -5.88
CA TRP A 211 -9.43 6.61 -5.67
C TRP A 211 -10.68 6.02 -6.30
N HIS A 212 -10.58 5.54 -7.54
CA HIS A 212 -11.69 4.86 -8.21
C HIS A 212 -12.18 3.65 -7.41
N ALA A 213 -11.29 2.80 -6.93
CA ALA A 213 -11.66 1.67 -6.09
C ALA A 213 -12.42 2.10 -4.83
N PHE A 214 -12.02 3.17 -4.16
CA PHE A 214 -12.77 3.71 -3.02
C PHE A 214 -14.15 4.26 -3.38
N GLU A 215 -14.31 4.82 -4.57
CA GLU A 215 -15.59 5.40 -5.04
C GLU A 215 -16.57 4.31 -5.47
N ASP A 216 -16.08 3.28 -6.15
CA ASP A 216 -16.85 2.25 -6.83
C ASP A 216 -17.14 1.00 -5.96
N MET A 217 -16.24 0.66 -5.02
CA MET A 217 -16.32 -0.60 -4.28
C MET A 217 -17.60 -0.79 -3.48
N GLU A 218 -18.18 -1.97 -3.61
CA GLU A 218 -19.24 -2.48 -2.74
C GLU A 218 -18.73 -3.53 -1.74
N GLY A 219 -17.56 -4.13 -2.03
CA GLY A 219 -16.82 -5.05 -1.19
C GLY A 219 -16.55 -6.39 -1.87
N GLY A 220 -15.24 -6.76 -1.95
CA GLY A 220 -14.77 -7.99 -2.56
C GLY A 220 -14.16 -7.85 -3.95
N GLU A 221 -14.19 -6.66 -4.53
CA GLU A 221 -13.65 -6.40 -5.86
C GLU A 221 -12.11 -6.46 -5.89
N ILE A 222 -11.60 -6.89 -7.04
CA ILE A 222 -10.18 -6.79 -7.42
C ILE A 222 -10.10 -5.95 -8.70
N TYR A 223 -9.69 -4.72 -8.55
CA TYR A 223 -9.47 -3.76 -9.64
C TYR A 223 -8.14 -3.99 -10.33
#